data_bf74d6ff4186435b5000c91c3c7d3944
#
_entry.id   bf74d6ff4186435b5000c91c3c7d3944
#
_cell.length_a   1.000
_cell.length_b   1.000
_cell.length_c   1.000
_cell.angle_alpha   90.00
_cell.angle_beta   90.00
_cell.angle_gamma   90.00
#
_symmetry.space_group_name_H-M   'P 1'
#
loop_
_entity.id
_entity.type
_entity.pdbx_description
1 polymer ?
#
loop_
_entity_poly.entity_id
_entity_poly.type
_entity_poly.pdbx_seq_one_letter_code
_entity_poly.pdbx_strand_id
1 'polypeptide(L)'
;MKAEKRNAAEAKRAIDLETRLTDEHHQALKLWLRLLSCTNLVEAEIRGKLRTAFGITLPRFDLMAQLERNPAGLKMNELSRRLMVSGGNVTGLTDQLEKEGLVARTDDPGDRRAYTVKLTPAGRALFARMAAVHEQWVIELFSGLTSTEKSQIHRLLAKLKLHLAGAGARGGAANDKS
;
A
#
# COMPACT_ATOMS: atom_id res chain seq x y z
N MET A 1 -16.99 -21.28 -8.00
CA MET A 1 -18.34 -21.35 -7.38
C MET A 1 -18.36 -21.16 -5.85
N LYS A 2 -17.59 -21.93 -5.01
CA LYS A 2 -17.53 -21.69 -3.54
C LYS A 2 -16.78 -20.40 -3.15
N ALA A 3 -15.73 -20.03 -3.86
CA ALA A 3 -14.95 -18.80 -3.61
C ALA A 3 -15.74 -17.54 -3.99
N GLU A 4 -16.44 -17.54 -5.11
CA GLU A 4 -17.30 -16.43 -5.54
C GLU A 4 -18.45 -16.16 -4.58
N LYS A 5 -19.09 -17.23 -4.07
CA LYS A 5 -20.15 -17.09 -3.06
C LYS A 5 -19.62 -16.53 -1.74
N ARG A 6 -18.38 -16.86 -1.36
CA ARG A 6 -17.75 -16.33 -0.14
C ARG A 6 -17.40 -14.86 -0.31
N ASN A 7 -16.82 -14.45 -1.45
CA ASN A 7 -16.51 -13.05 -1.74
C ASN A 7 -17.80 -12.19 -1.83
N ALA A 8 -18.86 -12.70 -2.44
CA ALA A 8 -20.15 -12.01 -2.47
C ALA A 8 -20.78 -11.88 -1.08
N ALA A 9 -20.61 -12.86 -0.19
CA ALA A 9 -21.11 -12.82 1.18
C ALA A 9 -20.29 -11.84 2.06
N GLU A 10 -18.98 -11.76 1.85
CA GLU A 10 -18.11 -10.80 2.53
C GLU A 10 -18.35 -9.36 2.06
N ALA A 11 -18.55 -9.15 0.76
CA ALA A 11 -18.95 -7.85 0.21
C ALA A 11 -20.32 -7.41 0.73
N LYS A 12 -21.29 -8.32 0.82
CA LYS A 12 -22.62 -8.07 1.37
C LYS A 12 -22.56 -7.75 2.88
N ARG A 13 -21.66 -8.40 3.64
CA ARG A 13 -21.41 -8.07 5.06
C ARG A 13 -20.78 -6.70 5.25
N ALA A 14 -19.84 -6.29 4.38
CA ALA A 14 -19.23 -4.96 4.43
C ALA A 14 -20.27 -3.86 4.18
N ILE A 15 -21.19 -4.08 3.22
CA ILE A 15 -22.31 -3.17 2.95
C ILE A 15 -23.27 -3.06 4.15
N ASP A 16 -23.50 -4.17 4.86
CA ASP A 16 -24.45 -4.22 6.00
C ASP A 16 -23.97 -3.43 7.24
N LEU A 17 -22.66 -3.30 7.45
CA LEU A 17 -22.09 -2.47 8.53
C LEU A 17 -22.34 -0.98 8.34
N GLU A 18 -22.38 -0.51 7.10
CA GLU A 18 -22.61 0.91 6.78
C GLU A 18 -24.08 1.31 6.90
N THR A 19 -25.01 0.38 6.62
CA THR A 19 -26.46 0.64 6.66
C THR A 19 -27.03 0.69 8.08
N ARG A 20 -26.30 0.24 9.07
CA ARG A 20 -26.71 0.28 10.50
C ARG A 20 -26.56 1.66 11.16
N LEU A 21 -25.86 2.60 10.50
CA LEU A 21 -25.63 3.95 11.01
C LEU A 21 -26.70 4.89 10.45
N THR A 22 -27.72 5.21 11.26
CA THR A 22 -28.90 5.95 10.82
C THR A 22 -28.85 7.46 11.04
N ASP A 23 -27.88 8.00 11.81
CA ASP A 23 -27.84 9.41 12.19
C ASP A 23 -26.84 10.25 11.38
N GLU A 24 -27.21 11.53 11.08
CA GLU A 24 -26.36 12.49 10.39
C GLU A 24 -25.01 12.76 11.10
N HIS A 25 -24.98 12.63 12.42
CA HIS A 25 -23.77 12.79 13.25
C HIS A 25 -22.69 11.74 12.98
N HIS A 26 -23.00 10.66 12.26
CA HIS A 26 -22.08 9.58 11.94
C HIS A 26 -21.52 9.65 10.51
N GLN A 27 -21.69 10.75 9.80
CA GLN A 27 -21.25 10.88 8.40
C GLN A 27 -19.75 10.60 8.23
N ALA A 28 -18.91 11.09 9.13
CA ALA A 28 -17.47 10.84 9.10
C ALA A 28 -17.15 9.35 9.34
N LEU A 29 -17.88 8.69 10.24
CA LEU A 29 -17.72 7.25 10.50
C LEU A 29 -18.18 6.40 9.30
N LYS A 30 -19.30 6.76 8.67
CA LYS A 30 -19.76 6.10 7.43
C LYS A 30 -18.72 6.21 6.31
N LEU A 31 -18.14 7.41 6.12
CA LEU A 31 -17.08 7.63 5.15
C LEU A 31 -15.83 6.79 5.46
N TRP A 32 -15.41 6.76 6.72
CA TRP A 32 -14.27 5.94 7.16
C TRP A 32 -14.50 4.46 6.87
N LEU A 33 -15.65 3.90 7.26
CA LEU A 33 -15.99 2.49 7.01
C LEU A 33 -16.03 2.17 5.52
N ARG A 34 -16.55 3.09 4.70
CA ARG A 34 -16.56 2.93 3.24
C ARG A 34 -15.15 2.89 2.66
N LEU A 35 -14.29 3.82 3.07
CA LEU A 35 -12.88 3.83 2.66
C LEU A 35 -12.16 2.53 3.05
N LEU A 36 -12.34 2.10 4.30
CA LEU A 36 -11.74 0.88 4.80
C LEU A 36 -12.20 -0.36 4.03
N SER A 37 -13.51 -0.48 3.79
CA SER A 37 -14.07 -1.60 3.03
C SER A 37 -13.57 -1.62 1.58
N CYS A 38 -13.55 -0.48 0.90
CA CYS A 38 -13.05 -0.39 -0.47
C CYS A 38 -11.55 -0.74 -0.53
N THR A 39 -10.75 -0.22 0.39
CA THR A 39 -9.31 -0.53 0.46
C THR A 39 -9.07 -2.03 0.64
N ASN A 40 -9.77 -2.65 1.60
CA ASN A 40 -9.64 -4.08 1.87
C ASN A 40 -10.02 -4.95 0.66
N LEU A 41 -11.09 -4.59 -0.06
CA LEU A 41 -11.52 -5.31 -1.26
C LEU A 41 -10.49 -5.20 -2.39
N VAL A 42 -10.00 -3.98 -2.66
CA VAL A 42 -8.96 -3.75 -3.68
C VAL A 42 -7.68 -4.50 -3.31
N GLU A 43 -7.23 -4.42 -2.06
CA GLU A 43 -6.03 -5.14 -1.61
C GLU A 43 -6.18 -6.66 -1.73
N ALA A 44 -7.33 -7.22 -1.38
CA ALA A 44 -7.58 -8.65 -1.48
C ALA A 44 -7.45 -9.15 -2.92
N GLU A 45 -8.04 -8.42 -3.87
CA GLU A 45 -7.96 -8.74 -5.30
C GLU A 45 -6.51 -8.63 -5.82
N ILE A 46 -5.82 -7.52 -5.55
CA ILE A 46 -4.43 -7.33 -5.98
C ILE A 46 -3.52 -8.40 -5.37
N ARG A 47 -3.69 -8.72 -4.09
CA ARG A 47 -2.91 -9.77 -3.39
C ARG A 47 -3.11 -11.14 -4.05
N GLY A 48 -4.34 -11.49 -4.38
CA GLY A 48 -4.66 -12.72 -5.09
C GLY A 48 -4.02 -12.78 -6.47
N LYS A 49 -4.18 -11.72 -7.26
CA LYS A 49 -3.64 -11.60 -8.62
C LYS A 49 -2.09 -11.63 -8.63
N LEU A 50 -1.41 -10.90 -7.72
CA LEU A 50 0.06 -10.93 -7.60
C LEU A 50 0.59 -12.33 -7.25
N ARG A 51 -0.05 -13.02 -6.32
CA ARG A 51 0.33 -14.38 -5.94
C ARG A 51 0.16 -15.36 -7.10
N THR A 52 -0.95 -15.28 -7.81
CA THR A 52 -1.26 -16.20 -8.92
C THR A 52 -0.37 -15.95 -10.14
N ALA A 53 -0.16 -14.69 -10.52
CA ALA A 53 0.56 -14.34 -11.74
C ALA A 53 2.09 -14.34 -11.58
N PHE A 54 2.60 -14.00 -10.39
CA PHE A 54 4.03 -13.78 -10.17
C PHE A 54 4.61 -14.51 -8.94
N GLY A 55 3.80 -15.22 -8.17
CA GLY A 55 4.24 -15.88 -6.94
C GLY A 55 4.73 -14.92 -5.84
N ILE A 56 4.43 -13.61 -5.95
CA ILE A 56 4.89 -12.58 -5.02
C ILE A 56 3.77 -12.11 -4.09
N THR A 57 4.12 -11.71 -2.88
CA THR A 57 3.17 -11.13 -1.93
C THR A 57 3.06 -9.61 -2.14
N LEU A 58 1.90 -9.01 -1.81
CA LEU A 58 1.70 -7.57 -1.90
C LEU A 58 2.75 -6.77 -1.12
N PRO A 59 3.14 -7.10 0.14
CA PRO A 59 4.19 -6.36 0.84
C PRO A 59 5.55 -6.39 0.13
N ARG A 60 5.89 -7.48 -0.56
CA ARG A 60 7.12 -7.55 -1.35
C ARG A 60 7.05 -6.68 -2.60
N PHE A 61 5.91 -6.69 -3.30
CA PHE A 61 5.64 -5.80 -4.41
C PHE A 61 5.74 -4.32 -3.98
N ASP A 62 5.13 -3.96 -2.84
CA ASP A 62 5.15 -2.60 -2.31
C ASP A 62 6.57 -2.14 -1.95
N LEU A 63 7.39 -3.02 -1.36
CA LEU A 63 8.79 -2.72 -1.08
C LEU A 63 9.56 -2.44 -2.39
N MET A 64 9.39 -3.28 -3.41
CA MET A 64 10.01 -3.07 -4.72
C MET A 64 9.51 -1.77 -5.37
N ALA A 65 8.22 -1.42 -5.23
CA ALA A 65 7.66 -0.16 -5.72
C ALA A 65 8.28 1.07 -5.04
N GLN A 66 8.59 1.00 -3.74
CA GLN A 66 9.30 2.08 -3.05
C GLN A 66 10.74 2.24 -3.56
N LEU A 67 11.42 1.13 -3.81
CA LEU A 67 12.79 1.14 -4.31
C LEU A 67 12.88 1.63 -5.77
N GLU A 68 11.91 1.28 -6.61
CA GLU A 68 11.85 1.76 -8.00
C GLU A 68 11.69 3.29 -8.08
N ARG A 69 10.86 3.87 -7.21
CA ARG A 69 10.70 5.34 -7.09
C ARG A 69 11.93 6.05 -6.54
N ASN A 70 12.88 5.29 -5.97
CA ASN A 70 14.08 5.81 -5.33
C ASN A 70 15.32 5.03 -5.82
N PRO A 71 15.78 5.26 -7.05
CA PRO A 71 16.92 4.52 -7.64
C PRO A 71 18.22 4.65 -6.87
N ALA A 72 18.40 5.75 -6.12
CA ALA A 72 19.52 5.93 -5.20
C ALA A 72 19.49 4.92 -4.02
N GLY A 73 18.34 4.29 -3.77
CA GLY A 73 18.08 3.37 -2.68
C GLY A 73 17.46 4.04 -1.47
N LEU A 74 17.03 3.22 -0.53
CA LEU A 74 16.41 3.66 0.73
C LEU A 74 17.05 2.94 1.92
N LYS A 75 17.20 3.64 3.04
CA LYS A 75 17.58 3.05 4.33
C LYS A 75 16.42 2.22 4.91
N MET A 76 16.73 1.23 5.73
CA MET A 76 15.73 0.31 6.31
C MET A 76 14.66 1.04 7.13
N ASN A 77 15.06 2.04 7.92
CA ASN A 77 14.12 2.84 8.71
C ASN A 77 13.19 3.69 7.81
N GLU A 78 13.67 4.13 6.67
CA GLU A 78 12.88 4.86 5.70
C GLU A 78 11.88 3.95 4.98
N LEU A 79 12.31 2.75 4.60
CA LEU A 79 11.42 1.72 4.06
C LEU A 79 10.31 1.35 5.05
N SER A 80 10.65 1.12 6.33
CA SER A 80 9.69 0.84 7.40
C SER A 80 8.63 1.94 7.51
N ARG A 81 9.05 3.19 7.56
CA ARG A 81 8.15 4.34 7.64
C ARG A 81 7.25 4.47 6.40
N ARG A 82 7.80 4.31 5.19
CA ARG A 82 7.05 4.43 3.93
C ARG A 82 6.05 3.30 3.73
N LEU A 83 6.39 2.09 4.16
CA LEU A 83 5.52 0.91 4.08
C LEU A 83 4.55 0.81 5.27
N MET A 84 4.70 1.67 6.29
CA MET A 84 3.89 1.65 7.52
C MET A 84 3.92 0.29 8.23
N VAL A 85 5.08 -0.38 8.22
CA VAL A 85 5.29 -1.68 8.88
C VAL A 85 6.45 -1.62 9.86
N SER A 86 6.51 -2.57 10.79
CA SER A 86 7.60 -2.64 11.76
C SER A 86 8.96 -2.91 11.09
N GLY A 87 10.04 -2.49 11.73
CA GLY A 87 11.41 -2.73 11.24
C GLY A 87 11.71 -4.22 11.03
N GLY A 88 11.22 -5.09 11.91
CA GLY A 88 11.38 -6.55 11.76
C GLY A 88 10.72 -7.09 10.49
N ASN A 89 9.52 -6.61 10.15
CA ASN A 89 8.83 -7.00 8.93
C ASN A 89 9.61 -6.57 7.68
N VAL A 90 10.11 -5.32 7.65
CA VAL A 90 10.92 -4.83 6.51
C VAL A 90 12.18 -5.65 6.35
N THR A 91 12.85 -6.01 7.46
CA THR A 91 14.06 -6.84 7.42
C THR A 91 13.75 -8.19 6.78
N GLY A 92 12.71 -8.89 7.24
CA GLY A 92 12.34 -10.18 6.67
C GLY A 92 11.95 -10.10 5.19
N LEU A 93 11.24 -9.06 4.76
CA LEU A 93 10.90 -8.82 3.35
C LEU A 93 12.16 -8.57 2.51
N THR A 94 13.08 -7.76 3.02
CA THR A 94 14.33 -7.43 2.33
C THR A 94 15.23 -8.65 2.20
N ASP A 95 15.37 -9.45 3.27
CA ASP A 95 16.16 -10.68 3.27
C ASP A 95 15.67 -11.68 2.22
N GLN A 96 14.36 -11.86 2.11
CA GLN A 96 13.76 -12.73 1.08
C GLN A 96 14.08 -12.24 -0.33
N LEU A 97 13.89 -10.94 -0.60
CA LEU A 97 14.14 -10.35 -1.92
C LEU A 97 15.63 -10.36 -2.27
N GLU A 98 16.52 -10.20 -1.29
CA GLU A 98 17.97 -10.27 -1.47
C GLU A 98 18.41 -11.70 -1.78
N LYS A 99 17.88 -12.69 -1.07
CA LYS A 99 18.13 -14.12 -1.34
C LYS A 99 17.70 -14.51 -2.76
N GLU A 100 16.68 -13.88 -3.30
CA GLU A 100 16.21 -14.07 -4.68
C GLU A 100 16.98 -13.21 -5.70
N GLY A 101 17.94 -12.41 -5.26
CA GLY A 101 18.72 -11.54 -6.15
C GLY A 101 17.95 -10.35 -6.72
N LEU A 102 16.81 -10.00 -6.13
CA LEU A 102 15.94 -8.91 -6.61
C LEU A 102 16.30 -7.54 -6.01
N VAL A 103 16.87 -7.54 -4.81
CA VAL A 103 17.43 -6.35 -4.18
C VAL A 103 18.86 -6.62 -3.74
N ALA A 104 19.61 -5.56 -3.49
CA ALA A 104 20.96 -5.63 -2.93
C ALA A 104 21.09 -4.56 -1.83
N ARG A 105 21.81 -4.92 -0.76
CA ARG A 105 22.28 -3.98 0.26
C ARG A 105 23.63 -3.42 -0.14
N THR A 106 23.78 -2.13 -0.03
CA THR A 106 25.06 -1.43 -0.22
C THR A 106 25.36 -0.63 1.03
N ASP A 107 26.59 -0.71 1.51
CA ASP A 107 27.03 0.08 2.66
C ASP A 107 26.80 1.57 2.43
N ASP A 108 26.36 2.28 3.46
CA ASP A 108 26.26 3.73 3.42
C ASP A 108 27.66 4.32 3.58
N PRO A 109 28.15 5.13 2.63
CA PRO A 109 29.48 5.74 2.73
C PRO A 109 29.70 6.60 4.00
N GLY A 110 28.60 7.12 4.56
CA GLY A 110 28.63 7.99 5.74
C GLY A 110 28.41 7.28 7.08
N ASP A 111 27.90 6.04 7.08
CA ASP A 111 27.60 5.29 8.30
C ASP A 111 27.78 3.78 8.06
N ARG A 112 28.89 3.23 8.58
CA ARG A 112 29.23 1.78 8.48
C ARG A 112 28.21 0.86 9.15
N ARG A 113 27.27 1.36 9.93
CA ARG A 113 26.18 0.60 10.56
C ARG A 113 24.88 0.68 9.79
N ALA A 114 24.82 1.52 8.75
CA ALA A 114 23.65 1.69 7.90
C ALA A 114 23.95 1.15 6.51
N TYR A 115 22.95 0.50 5.94
CA TYR A 115 22.98 0.12 4.53
C TYR A 115 21.76 0.65 3.80
N THR A 116 21.95 0.88 2.52
CA THR A 116 20.94 1.31 1.58
C THR A 116 20.50 0.11 0.75
N VAL A 117 19.21 -0.10 0.63
CA VAL A 117 18.62 -1.16 -0.20
C VAL A 117 18.28 -0.59 -1.57
N LYS A 118 18.61 -1.31 -2.63
CA LYS A 118 18.33 -0.94 -4.04
C LYS A 118 17.79 -2.15 -4.80
N LEU A 119 17.00 -1.89 -5.84
CA LEU A 119 16.70 -2.94 -6.81
C LEU A 119 17.93 -3.30 -7.62
N THR A 120 18.16 -4.60 -7.82
CA THR A 120 19.10 -5.09 -8.81
C THR A 120 18.56 -4.88 -10.24
N PRO A 121 19.36 -5.06 -11.30
CA PRO A 121 18.85 -5.10 -12.67
C PRO A 121 17.74 -6.14 -12.85
N ALA A 122 17.88 -7.33 -12.26
CA ALA A 122 16.86 -8.37 -12.29
C ALA A 122 15.59 -7.94 -11.54
N GLY A 123 15.75 -7.31 -10.36
CA GLY A 123 14.63 -6.77 -9.60
C GLY A 123 13.86 -5.70 -10.37
N ARG A 124 14.55 -4.78 -11.04
CA ARG A 124 13.91 -3.76 -11.88
C ARG A 124 13.14 -4.38 -13.05
N ALA A 125 13.75 -5.34 -13.74
CA ALA A 125 13.10 -6.03 -14.86
C ALA A 125 11.83 -6.79 -14.42
N LEU A 126 11.88 -7.48 -13.27
CA LEU A 126 10.71 -8.15 -12.71
C LEU A 126 9.64 -7.12 -12.29
N PHE A 127 10.04 -6.07 -11.58
CA PHE A 127 9.11 -5.05 -11.11
C PHE A 127 8.41 -4.35 -12.28
N ALA A 128 9.12 -4.00 -13.35
CA ALA A 128 8.51 -3.37 -14.54
C ALA A 128 7.41 -4.24 -15.16
N ARG A 129 7.64 -5.57 -15.26
CA ARG A 129 6.61 -6.50 -15.75
C ARG A 129 5.41 -6.56 -14.81
N MET A 130 5.64 -6.62 -13.51
CA MET A 130 4.57 -6.63 -12.51
C MET A 130 3.78 -5.34 -12.52
N ALA A 131 4.46 -4.19 -12.58
CA ALA A 131 3.83 -2.87 -12.58
C ALA A 131 2.89 -2.67 -13.77
N ALA A 132 3.32 -3.09 -14.97
CA ALA A 132 2.49 -3.00 -16.18
C ALA A 132 1.19 -3.81 -16.06
N VAL A 133 1.28 -5.03 -15.53
CA VAL A 133 0.10 -5.88 -15.34
C VAL A 133 -0.76 -5.40 -14.16
N HIS A 134 -0.14 -4.95 -13.09
CA HIS A 134 -0.82 -4.37 -11.92
C HIS A 134 -1.64 -3.14 -12.31
N GLU A 135 -1.11 -2.27 -13.18
CA GLU A 135 -1.83 -1.10 -13.68
C GLU A 135 -3.15 -1.50 -14.37
N GLN A 136 -3.13 -2.55 -15.20
CA GLN A 136 -4.33 -3.06 -15.86
C GLN A 136 -5.37 -3.58 -14.84
N TRP A 137 -4.92 -4.31 -13.82
CA TRP A 137 -5.82 -4.77 -12.75
C TRP A 137 -6.46 -3.60 -11.99
N VAL A 138 -5.70 -2.55 -11.71
CA VAL A 138 -6.26 -1.35 -11.07
C VAL A 138 -7.27 -0.66 -11.98
N ILE A 139 -6.99 -0.53 -13.28
CA ILE A 139 -7.93 0.02 -14.26
C ILE A 139 -9.25 -0.77 -14.24
N GLU A 140 -9.17 -2.10 -14.26
CA GLU A 140 -10.33 -2.99 -14.19
C GLU A 140 -11.13 -2.81 -12.90
N LEU A 141 -10.45 -2.80 -11.75
CA LEU A 141 -11.09 -2.64 -10.44
C LEU A 141 -11.85 -1.32 -10.30
N PHE A 142 -11.37 -0.27 -10.97
CA PHE A 142 -12.01 1.04 -10.96
C PHE A 142 -12.89 1.30 -12.20
N SER A 143 -13.17 0.30 -13.04
CA SER A 143 -13.95 0.46 -14.27
C SER A 143 -15.42 0.83 -14.03
N GLY A 144 -15.96 0.52 -12.84
CA GLY A 144 -17.31 0.93 -12.43
C GLY A 144 -17.49 2.43 -12.19
N LEU A 145 -16.40 3.22 -12.25
CA LEU A 145 -16.43 4.67 -12.09
C LEU A 145 -16.09 5.37 -13.41
N THR A 146 -16.82 6.44 -13.71
CA THR A 146 -16.49 7.35 -14.81
C THR A 146 -15.21 8.13 -14.53
N SER A 147 -14.60 8.71 -15.57
CA SER A 147 -13.39 9.55 -15.43
C SER A 147 -13.64 10.76 -14.52
N THR A 148 -14.84 11.34 -14.56
CA THR A 148 -15.23 12.45 -13.70
C THR A 148 -15.29 12.03 -12.23
N GLU A 149 -15.93 10.90 -11.92
CA GLU A 149 -16.01 10.36 -10.55
C GLU A 149 -14.65 10.00 -9.98
N LYS A 150 -13.79 9.34 -10.79
CA LYS A 150 -12.38 9.08 -10.41
C LYS A 150 -11.65 10.36 -10.03
N SER A 151 -11.79 11.41 -10.85
CA SER A 151 -11.17 12.72 -10.59
C SER A 151 -11.70 13.38 -9.33
N GLN A 152 -13.01 13.30 -9.07
CA GLN A 152 -13.64 13.83 -7.85
C GLN A 152 -13.12 13.11 -6.60
N ILE A 153 -13.12 11.78 -6.59
CA ILE A 153 -12.60 10.97 -5.48
C ILE A 153 -11.13 11.30 -5.23
N HIS A 154 -10.31 11.32 -6.29
CA HIS A 154 -8.88 11.63 -6.18
C HIS A 154 -8.66 13.00 -5.52
N ARG A 155 -9.39 14.03 -5.94
CA ARG A 155 -9.30 15.39 -5.39
C ARG A 155 -9.71 15.43 -3.91
N LEU A 156 -10.81 14.75 -3.54
CA LEU A 156 -11.31 14.74 -2.16
C LEU A 156 -10.36 13.98 -1.23
N LEU A 157 -9.83 12.85 -1.68
CA LEU A 157 -8.82 12.08 -0.94
C LEU A 157 -7.50 12.84 -0.81
N ALA A 158 -7.08 13.59 -1.83
CA ALA A 158 -5.90 14.45 -1.73
C ALA A 158 -6.07 15.53 -0.64
N LYS A 159 -7.24 16.17 -0.58
CA LYS A 159 -7.58 17.14 0.48
C LYS A 159 -7.54 16.50 1.86
N LEU A 160 -8.15 15.33 2.03
CA LEU A 160 -8.12 14.58 3.29
C LEU A 160 -6.69 14.22 3.70
N LYS A 161 -5.89 13.71 2.77
CA LYS A 161 -4.48 13.35 3.01
C LYS A 161 -3.65 14.54 3.50
N LEU A 162 -3.80 15.69 2.90
CA LEU A 162 -3.12 16.93 3.33
C LEU A 162 -3.53 17.34 4.73
N HIS A 163 -4.82 17.26 5.05
CA HIS A 163 -5.33 17.55 6.40
C HIS A 163 -4.72 16.63 7.45
N LEU A 164 -4.72 15.31 7.19
CA LEU A 164 -4.17 14.31 8.11
C LEU A 164 -2.66 14.48 8.31
N ALA A 165 -1.90 14.79 7.25
CA ALA A 165 -0.46 15.05 7.33
C ALA A 165 -0.16 16.30 8.19
N GLY A 166 -0.96 17.37 8.07
CA GLY A 166 -0.81 18.58 8.87
C GLY A 166 -1.24 18.40 10.33
N ALA A 167 -2.18 17.51 10.62
CA ALA A 167 -2.59 17.16 11.98
C ALA A 167 -1.52 16.34 12.71
N GLY A 168 -0.88 15.39 12.01
CA GLY A 168 0.23 14.58 12.57
C GLY A 168 1.46 15.42 12.95
N ALA A 169 1.76 16.46 12.16
CA ALA A 169 2.87 17.37 12.46
C ALA A 169 2.62 18.21 13.73
N ARG A 170 1.36 18.52 14.04
CA ARG A 170 0.99 19.27 15.26
C ARG A 170 0.97 18.41 16.51
N GLY A 171 0.65 17.11 16.41
CA GLY A 171 0.63 16.19 17.54
C GLY A 171 2.03 15.75 17.99
N GLY A 172 3.03 15.69 17.10
CA GLY A 172 4.41 15.35 17.42
C GLY A 172 5.17 16.43 18.19
N ALA A 173 4.81 17.71 18.04
CA ALA A 173 5.44 18.83 18.72
C ALA A 173 5.01 18.99 20.19
N ALA A 174 3.91 18.35 20.59
CA ALA A 174 3.40 18.44 21.98
C ALA A 174 4.00 17.39 22.93
N ASN A 175 4.61 16.32 22.41
CA ASN A 175 5.10 15.19 23.20
C ASN A 175 6.61 15.23 23.49
N ASP A 176 7.32 16.26 23.01
CA ASP A 176 8.78 16.43 23.21
C ASP A 176 9.12 17.42 24.33
N LYS A 177 8.13 17.77 25.18
CA LYS A 177 8.28 18.69 26.33
C LYS A 177 7.82 18.10 27.65
N SER A 178 7.97 16.78 27.83
CA SER A 178 7.73 16.18 29.17
C SER A 178 8.91 15.32 29.56
#